data_d387ed76761cbe20883cbbdbd8d08bc9
#
_entry.id   d387ed76761cbe20883cbbdbd8d08bc9
#
_cell.length_a   1.000
_cell.length_b   1.000
_cell.length_c   1.000
_cell.angle_alpha   90.00
_cell.angle_beta   90.00
_cell.angle_gamma   90.00
#
_symmetry.space_group_name_H-M   'P 1'
#
loop_
_entity.id
_entity.type
_entity.pdbx_description
1 polymer ?
#
loop_
_entity_poly.entity_id
_entity_poly.type
_entity_poly.pdbx_seq_one_letter_code
_entity_poly.pdbx_strand_id
1 'polypeptide(L)'
;MNGDLTVKGMEIAKKCTVYLESYTSFLPISLSELKNILKKDIILLTRKEVEETQEFLNEAAHTDIALLVMGDPLVATTHTELVIEAQKRAIKTEIIHNSSIYSAVGETGLQIYKFGKTVTIPYPEEGYKPTSFYDTILKNREMGAHTLVLLDIQEEQNRYMNPREAMEILEHVGYTEDIICVSRLGMRDQSIVYGQLITLVKITDVWGPPPHCLIIPASLHFKETEYVEKFRWKGEHDG
;
A
#
# COMPACT_ATOMS: atom_id res chain seq x y z
N MET A 1 4.69 -18.08 -5.42
CA MET A 1 4.53 -16.90 -6.28
C MET A 1 5.90 -16.29 -6.47
N ASN A 2 6.19 -15.75 -7.64
CA ASN A 2 7.54 -15.25 -7.97
C ASN A 2 7.70 -13.76 -7.60
N GLY A 3 7.24 -13.37 -6.39
CA GLY A 3 7.37 -11.99 -5.89
C GLY A 3 6.64 -10.93 -6.70
N ASP A 4 5.64 -11.34 -7.47
CA ASP A 4 4.76 -10.50 -8.32
C ASP A 4 5.51 -9.51 -9.24
N LEU A 5 6.73 -9.86 -9.63
CA LEU A 5 7.44 -9.15 -10.70
C LEU A 5 6.76 -9.42 -12.04
N THR A 6 6.54 -8.38 -12.82
CA THR A 6 6.14 -8.57 -14.21
C THR A 6 7.25 -9.30 -14.99
N VAL A 7 6.88 -10.07 -16.01
CA VAL A 7 7.88 -10.74 -16.87
C VAL A 7 8.88 -9.73 -17.44
N LYS A 8 8.38 -8.58 -17.92
CA LYS A 8 9.23 -7.49 -18.43
C LYS A 8 10.18 -6.95 -17.36
N GLY A 9 9.69 -6.67 -16.15
CA GLY A 9 10.51 -6.19 -15.04
C GLY A 9 11.60 -7.18 -14.65
N MET A 10 11.26 -8.47 -14.59
CA MET A 10 12.21 -9.53 -14.29
C MET A 10 13.30 -9.65 -15.36
N GLU A 11 12.94 -9.59 -16.65
CA GLU A 11 13.90 -9.69 -17.75
C GLU A 11 14.88 -8.51 -17.79
N ILE A 12 14.41 -7.31 -17.46
CA ILE A 12 15.24 -6.11 -17.36
C ILE A 12 16.15 -6.21 -16.14
N ALA A 13 15.60 -6.49 -14.96
CA ALA A 13 16.36 -6.57 -13.71
C ALA A 13 17.52 -7.58 -13.80
N LYS A 14 17.33 -8.70 -14.51
CA LYS A 14 18.40 -9.69 -14.73
C LYS A 14 19.61 -9.15 -15.51
N LYS A 15 19.46 -8.06 -16.23
CA LYS A 15 20.54 -7.45 -17.04
C LYS A 15 21.22 -6.27 -16.36
N CYS A 16 20.61 -5.73 -15.29
CA CYS A 16 21.03 -4.51 -14.58
C CYS A 16 21.75 -4.82 -13.27
N THR A 17 22.43 -3.84 -12.67
CA THR A 17 22.67 -3.81 -11.24
C THR A 17 21.33 -3.58 -10.55
N VAL A 18 21.01 -4.38 -9.53
CA VAL A 18 19.67 -4.38 -8.92
C VAL A 18 19.71 -3.73 -7.54
N TYR A 19 18.95 -2.69 -7.39
CA TYR A 19 18.65 -2.02 -6.14
C TYR A 19 17.21 -2.33 -5.71
N LEU A 20 16.96 -2.37 -4.41
CA LEU A 20 15.63 -2.55 -3.83
C LEU A 20 15.44 -1.53 -2.71
N GLU A 21 14.39 -0.73 -2.82
CA GLU A 21 13.86 -0.02 -1.67
C GLU A 21 12.87 -0.90 -0.90
N SER A 22 12.90 -0.84 0.42
CA SER A 22 12.06 -1.68 1.29
C SER A 22 11.26 -0.90 2.32
N TYR A 23 11.29 0.43 2.26
CA TYR A 23 10.67 1.30 3.26
C TYR A 23 9.25 1.77 2.90
N THR A 24 8.84 1.68 1.64
CA THR A 24 7.49 2.13 1.22
C THR A 24 6.42 1.09 1.50
N SER A 25 6.77 -0.20 1.57
CA SER A 25 5.83 -1.28 1.85
C SER A 25 6.55 -2.55 2.31
N PHE A 26 5.76 -3.52 2.76
CA PHE A 26 6.25 -4.82 3.22
C PHE A 26 6.62 -5.73 2.04
N LEU A 27 7.82 -6.31 2.07
CA LEU A 27 8.27 -7.27 1.05
C LEU A 27 7.61 -8.64 1.30
N PRO A 28 6.80 -9.16 0.34
CA PRO A 28 6.01 -10.38 0.56
C PRO A 28 6.83 -11.68 0.52
N ILE A 29 8.08 -11.59 0.10
CA ILE A 29 9.04 -12.71 0.03
C ILE A 29 10.35 -12.30 0.67
N SER A 30 11.14 -13.26 1.09
CA SER A 30 12.47 -12.95 1.63
C SER A 30 13.41 -12.39 0.56
N LEU A 31 14.36 -11.55 0.97
CA LEU A 31 15.39 -11.04 0.07
C LEU A 31 16.17 -12.18 -0.61
N SER A 32 16.40 -13.29 0.11
CA SER A 32 17.07 -14.48 -0.43
C SER A 32 16.27 -15.15 -1.54
N GLU A 33 14.94 -15.22 -1.40
CA GLU A 33 14.07 -15.74 -2.47
C GLU A 33 14.08 -14.82 -3.69
N LEU A 34 14.01 -13.49 -3.49
CA LEU A 34 14.09 -12.53 -4.58
C LEU A 34 15.43 -12.62 -5.33
N LYS A 35 16.56 -12.73 -4.61
CA LYS A 35 17.89 -12.99 -5.20
C LYS A 35 17.91 -14.27 -6.02
N ASN A 36 17.29 -15.34 -5.51
CA ASN A 36 17.21 -16.62 -6.22
C ASN A 36 16.37 -16.52 -7.51
N ILE A 37 15.27 -15.78 -7.48
CA ILE A 37 14.40 -15.56 -8.64
C ILE A 37 15.15 -14.78 -9.73
N LEU A 38 15.82 -13.70 -9.36
CA LEU A 38 16.55 -12.85 -10.28
C LEU A 38 17.91 -13.42 -10.69
N LYS A 39 18.47 -14.35 -9.88
CA LYS A 39 19.86 -14.86 -10.00
C LYS A 39 20.87 -13.72 -9.97
N LYS A 40 20.65 -12.75 -9.12
CA LYS A 40 21.43 -11.52 -8.96
C LYS A 40 21.55 -11.16 -7.49
N ASP A 41 22.64 -10.51 -7.13
CA ASP A 41 22.72 -9.78 -5.88
C ASP A 41 21.84 -8.54 -5.95
N ILE A 42 21.29 -8.17 -4.80
CA ILE A 42 20.38 -7.03 -4.65
C ILE A 42 20.94 -6.14 -3.56
N ILE A 43 21.11 -4.87 -3.89
CA ILE A 43 21.57 -3.83 -2.98
C ILE A 43 20.34 -3.18 -2.36
N LEU A 44 20.21 -3.24 -1.04
CA LEU A 44 19.13 -2.57 -0.33
C LEU A 44 19.43 -1.08 -0.21
N LEU A 45 18.43 -0.27 -0.44
CA LEU A 45 18.48 1.19 -0.23
C LEU A 45 17.55 1.58 0.92
N THR A 46 18.08 2.38 1.82
CA THR A 46 17.31 3.05 2.87
C THR A 46 16.51 4.23 2.31
N ARG A 47 15.53 4.71 3.08
CA ARG A 47 14.77 5.93 2.73
C ARG A 47 15.71 7.11 2.44
N LYS A 48 16.72 7.32 3.27
CA LYS A 48 17.70 8.39 3.11
C LYS A 48 18.47 8.29 1.78
N GLU A 49 18.87 7.07 1.40
CA GLU A 49 19.59 6.85 0.15
C GLU A 49 18.72 7.09 -1.09
N VAL A 50 17.43 6.85 -0.99
CA VAL A 50 16.48 7.06 -2.10
C VAL A 50 15.97 8.51 -2.15
N GLU A 51 15.60 9.08 -1.00
CA GLU A 51 14.94 10.40 -0.96
C GLU A 51 15.93 11.56 -0.83
N GLU A 52 17.11 11.38 -0.22
CA GLU A 52 18.06 12.47 0.05
C GLU A 52 19.35 12.36 -0.75
N THR A 53 20.16 11.30 -0.56
CA THR A 53 21.51 11.25 -1.14
C THR A 53 21.53 10.85 -2.61
N GLN A 54 20.68 9.92 -3.02
CA GLN A 54 20.50 9.44 -4.40
C GLN A 54 21.81 9.10 -5.12
N GLU A 55 22.81 8.59 -4.34
CA GLU A 55 24.15 8.30 -4.87
C GLU A 55 24.15 7.15 -5.88
N PHE A 56 23.21 6.21 -5.77
CA PHE A 56 23.05 5.12 -6.73
C PHE A 56 22.77 5.61 -8.16
N LEU A 57 22.26 6.83 -8.34
CA LEU A 57 22.11 7.45 -9.66
C LEU A 57 23.45 7.77 -10.33
N ASN A 58 24.56 7.85 -9.57
CA ASN A 58 25.88 8.03 -10.16
C ASN A 58 26.31 6.79 -10.95
N GLU A 59 25.93 5.59 -10.50
CA GLU A 59 26.16 4.36 -11.26
C GLU A 59 25.30 4.32 -12.52
N ALA A 60 24.04 4.79 -12.43
CA ALA A 60 23.12 4.86 -13.57
C ALA A 60 23.62 5.72 -14.74
N ALA A 61 24.56 6.62 -14.50
CA ALA A 61 25.21 7.42 -15.55
C ALA A 61 26.17 6.57 -16.42
N HIS A 62 26.58 5.39 -15.96
CA HIS A 62 27.61 4.57 -16.62
C HIS A 62 27.13 3.16 -16.97
N THR A 63 26.15 2.64 -16.24
CA THR A 63 25.61 1.27 -16.43
C THR A 63 24.09 1.28 -16.24
N ASP A 64 23.42 0.28 -16.80
CA ASP A 64 21.99 0.09 -16.54
C ASP A 64 21.78 -0.42 -15.11
N ILE A 65 20.97 0.29 -14.36
CA ILE A 65 20.51 -0.11 -13.04
C ILE A 65 19.00 -0.34 -13.04
N ALA A 66 18.51 -1.18 -12.13
CA ALA A 66 17.09 -1.40 -11.88
C ALA A 66 16.78 -1.13 -10.41
N LEU A 67 15.95 -0.14 -10.12
CA LEU A 67 15.38 0.07 -8.79
C LEU A 67 14.07 -0.72 -8.69
N LEU A 68 14.03 -1.72 -7.83
CA LEU A 68 12.81 -2.47 -7.50
C LEU A 68 12.04 -1.73 -6.41
N VAL A 69 10.75 -1.61 -6.65
CA VAL A 69 9.79 -0.95 -5.76
C VAL A 69 8.61 -1.89 -5.52
N MET A 70 8.04 -1.85 -4.33
CA MET A 70 6.86 -2.66 -4.03
C MET A 70 5.62 -2.09 -4.72
N GLY A 71 4.90 -2.94 -5.46
CA GLY A 71 3.73 -2.53 -6.23
C GLY A 71 4.10 -1.81 -7.53
N ASP A 72 3.40 -0.73 -7.85
CA ASP A 72 3.72 0.15 -8.98
C ASP A 72 4.69 1.25 -8.52
N PRO A 73 5.79 1.49 -9.25
CA PRO A 73 6.86 2.39 -8.81
C PRO A 73 6.46 3.86 -8.70
N LEU A 74 5.32 4.27 -9.26
CA LEU A 74 4.84 5.66 -9.22
C LEU A 74 3.51 5.82 -8.46
N VAL A 75 3.03 4.78 -7.80
CA VAL A 75 1.75 4.81 -7.07
C VAL A 75 1.99 4.87 -5.56
N ALA A 76 1.42 5.91 -4.93
CA ALA A 76 1.52 6.15 -3.48
C ALA A 76 2.97 6.27 -2.97
N THR A 77 3.84 6.88 -3.78
CA THR A 77 5.26 7.06 -3.51
C THR A 77 5.75 8.44 -3.97
N THR A 78 6.96 8.83 -3.54
CA THR A 78 7.65 10.05 -3.97
C THR A 78 8.63 9.81 -5.13
N HIS A 79 8.68 8.61 -5.71
CA HIS A 79 9.68 8.20 -6.71
C HIS A 79 9.64 9.00 -8.02
N THR A 80 8.61 9.81 -8.27
CA THR A 80 8.62 10.79 -9.36
C THR A 80 9.80 11.76 -9.23
N GLU A 81 10.27 12.05 -8.01
CA GLU A 81 11.44 12.89 -7.76
C GLU A 81 12.72 12.24 -8.29
N LEU A 82 12.86 10.91 -8.21
CA LEU A 82 13.98 10.18 -8.81
C LEU A 82 13.99 10.30 -10.33
N VAL A 83 12.82 10.25 -10.96
CA VAL A 83 12.70 10.42 -12.42
C VAL A 83 13.15 11.82 -12.82
N ILE A 84 12.74 12.84 -12.07
CA ILE A 84 13.13 14.23 -12.29
C ILE A 84 14.64 14.40 -12.11
N GLU A 85 15.20 13.82 -11.04
CA GLU A 85 16.64 13.93 -10.76
C GLU A 85 17.48 13.18 -11.81
N ALA A 86 17.05 11.99 -12.23
CA ALA A 86 17.68 11.27 -13.33
C ALA A 86 17.69 12.10 -14.62
N GLN A 87 16.57 12.76 -14.93
CA GLN A 87 16.47 13.64 -16.09
C GLN A 87 17.46 14.83 -16.02
N LYS A 88 17.62 15.45 -14.85
CA LYS A 88 18.62 16.53 -14.65
C LYS A 88 20.04 16.04 -14.89
N ARG A 89 20.34 14.79 -14.57
CA ARG A 89 21.64 14.14 -14.79
C ARG A 89 21.78 13.55 -16.21
N ALA A 90 20.83 13.79 -17.11
CA ALA A 90 20.78 13.21 -18.46
C ALA A 90 20.75 11.67 -18.47
N ILE A 91 20.24 11.04 -17.42
CA ILE A 91 20.04 9.59 -17.31
C ILE A 91 18.68 9.25 -17.90
N LYS A 92 18.67 8.31 -18.86
CA LYS A 92 17.43 7.81 -19.46
C LYS A 92 16.73 6.87 -18.48
N THR A 93 15.44 7.08 -18.27
CA THR A 93 14.61 6.24 -17.38
C THR A 93 13.55 5.49 -18.16
N GLU A 94 13.22 4.29 -17.70
CA GLU A 94 12.09 3.49 -18.14
C GLU A 94 11.28 3.05 -16.94
N ILE A 95 9.96 3.28 -16.96
CA ILE A 95 9.06 2.88 -15.89
C ILE A 95 8.38 1.57 -16.29
N ILE A 96 8.49 0.56 -15.43
CA ILE A 96 7.83 -0.73 -15.59
C ILE A 96 6.68 -0.78 -14.59
N HIS A 97 5.49 -0.50 -15.07
CA HIS A 97 4.27 -0.53 -14.23
C HIS A 97 3.93 -1.94 -13.77
N ASN A 98 3.30 -2.02 -12.61
CA ASN A 98 2.80 -3.24 -12.01
C ASN A 98 1.47 -2.99 -11.29
N SER A 99 0.88 -4.04 -10.71
CA SER A 99 -0.30 -3.91 -9.84
C SER A 99 0.04 -3.11 -8.59
N SER A 100 -0.92 -2.32 -8.13
CA SER A 100 -0.83 -1.59 -6.87
C SER A 100 -2.13 -1.73 -6.08
N ILE A 101 -2.15 -1.24 -4.86
CA ILE A 101 -3.38 -1.20 -4.06
C ILE A 101 -4.50 -0.46 -4.81
N TYR A 102 -4.19 0.55 -5.65
CA TYR A 102 -5.17 1.30 -6.43
C TYR A 102 -5.89 0.47 -7.50
N SER A 103 -5.26 -0.58 -8.01
CA SER A 103 -5.92 -1.53 -8.93
C SER A 103 -6.51 -2.72 -8.18
N ALA A 104 -5.80 -3.22 -7.16
CA ALA A 104 -6.18 -4.40 -6.42
C ALA A 104 -7.45 -4.21 -5.58
N VAL A 105 -7.75 -2.98 -5.12
CA VAL A 105 -8.99 -2.71 -4.35
C VAL A 105 -10.27 -3.12 -5.08
N GLY A 106 -10.23 -3.31 -6.39
CA GLY A 106 -11.35 -3.86 -7.15
C GLY A 106 -11.82 -5.24 -6.67
N GLU A 107 -10.96 -6.03 -6.01
CA GLU A 107 -11.34 -7.31 -5.40
C GLU A 107 -12.35 -7.17 -4.27
N THR A 108 -12.50 -6.01 -3.68
CA THR A 108 -13.54 -5.72 -2.69
C THR A 108 -14.94 -5.63 -3.32
N GLY A 109 -15.02 -5.56 -4.65
CA GLY A 109 -16.26 -5.38 -5.39
C GLY A 109 -16.69 -3.92 -5.54
N LEU A 110 -15.94 -2.99 -4.95
CA LEU A 110 -16.18 -1.57 -5.14
C LEU A 110 -15.66 -1.11 -6.50
N GLN A 111 -16.41 -0.24 -7.14
CA GLN A 111 -16.07 0.29 -8.47
C GLN A 111 -14.93 1.29 -8.37
N ILE A 112 -13.78 0.98 -8.98
CA ILE A 112 -12.55 1.79 -8.88
C ILE A 112 -12.78 3.25 -9.26
N TYR A 113 -13.60 3.53 -10.28
CA TYR A 113 -13.91 4.91 -10.71
C TYR A 113 -14.79 5.69 -9.72
N LYS A 114 -15.30 5.05 -8.66
CA LYS A 114 -16.03 5.73 -7.57
C LYS A 114 -15.12 6.10 -6.39
N PHE A 115 -13.84 5.80 -6.44
CA PHE A 115 -12.93 6.24 -5.40
C PHE A 115 -12.61 7.73 -5.56
N GLY A 116 -12.66 8.45 -4.44
CA GLY A 116 -12.23 9.83 -4.34
C GLY A 116 -10.76 9.95 -3.95
N LYS A 117 -10.40 11.06 -3.31
CA LYS A 117 -9.03 11.30 -2.86
C LYS A 117 -8.63 10.27 -1.79
N THR A 118 -7.51 9.59 -2.03
CA THR A 118 -6.88 8.70 -1.04
C THR A 118 -6.34 9.50 0.12
N VAL A 119 -6.39 8.92 1.33
CA VAL A 119 -5.82 9.50 2.54
C VAL A 119 -4.89 8.51 3.22
N THR A 120 -4.01 9.01 4.06
CA THR A 120 -3.21 8.21 5.00
C THR A 120 -3.58 8.56 6.43
N ILE A 121 -3.79 7.56 7.27
CA ILE A 121 -3.89 7.76 8.72
C ILE A 121 -2.47 7.66 9.29
N PRO A 122 -1.89 8.78 9.79
CA PRO A 122 -0.58 8.74 10.42
C PRO A 122 -0.67 8.27 11.86
N TYR A 123 0.43 7.77 12.40
CA TYR A 123 0.53 7.56 13.84
C TYR A 123 0.41 8.91 14.58
N PRO A 124 -0.38 8.96 15.66
CA PRO A 124 -0.42 10.14 16.50
C PRO A 124 0.92 10.29 17.24
N GLU A 125 1.46 11.51 17.26
CA GLU A 125 2.65 11.89 18.00
C GLU A 125 2.29 12.77 19.19
N GLU A 126 3.21 12.92 20.13
CA GLU A 126 3.00 13.80 21.29
C GLU A 126 2.81 15.26 20.82
N GLY A 127 1.64 15.82 21.14
CA GLY A 127 1.27 17.17 20.71
C GLY A 127 0.81 17.31 19.26
N TYR A 128 0.84 16.25 18.46
CA TYR A 128 0.40 16.29 17.05
C TYR A 128 -0.52 15.10 16.71
N LYS A 129 -1.81 15.41 16.58
CA LYS A 129 -2.85 14.44 16.19
C LYS A 129 -3.57 14.97 14.94
N PRO A 130 -3.02 14.75 13.75
CA PRO A 130 -3.63 15.27 12.52
C PRO A 130 -4.98 14.58 12.26
N THR A 131 -5.99 15.39 11.91
CA THR A 131 -7.33 14.94 11.58
C THR A 131 -7.73 15.28 10.13
N SER A 132 -6.84 15.89 9.35
CA SER A 132 -7.12 16.33 7.98
C SER A 132 -7.51 15.19 7.03
N PHE A 133 -7.10 13.96 7.33
CA PHE A 133 -7.57 12.77 6.61
C PHE A 133 -9.08 12.60 6.76
N TYR A 134 -9.64 12.89 7.95
CA TYR A 134 -11.07 12.76 8.20
C TYR A 134 -11.90 13.79 7.44
N ASP A 135 -11.43 15.03 7.36
CA ASP A 135 -12.09 16.05 6.52
C ASP A 135 -12.17 15.62 5.04
N THR A 136 -11.12 14.93 4.57
CA THR A 136 -11.11 14.39 3.19
C THR A 136 -12.08 13.22 3.04
N ILE A 137 -12.18 12.34 4.02
CA ILE A 137 -13.17 11.24 4.05
C ILE A 137 -14.58 11.81 3.96
N LEU A 138 -14.91 12.82 4.77
CA LEU A 138 -16.22 13.46 4.75
C LEU A 138 -16.53 14.08 3.38
N LYS A 139 -15.59 14.81 2.78
CA LYS A 139 -15.75 15.40 1.44
C LYS A 139 -15.97 14.33 0.36
N ASN A 140 -15.19 13.23 0.40
CA ASN A 140 -15.41 12.12 -0.54
C ASN A 140 -16.82 11.56 -0.39
N ARG A 141 -17.30 11.35 0.84
CA ARG A 141 -18.63 10.82 1.11
C ARG A 141 -19.74 11.75 0.64
N GLU A 142 -19.59 13.05 0.83
CA GLU A 142 -20.53 14.07 0.30
C GLU A 142 -20.66 13.97 -1.22
N MET A 143 -19.59 13.64 -1.92
CA MET A 143 -19.57 13.42 -3.38
C MET A 143 -20.01 12.00 -3.79
N GLY A 144 -20.35 11.12 -2.83
CA GLY A 144 -20.68 9.72 -3.09
C GLY A 144 -19.48 8.86 -3.49
N ALA A 145 -18.25 9.31 -3.15
CA ALA A 145 -17.00 8.63 -3.49
C ALA A 145 -16.46 7.82 -2.31
N HIS A 146 -16.00 6.58 -2.57
CA HIS A 146 -15.30 5.75 -1.60
C HIS A 146 -13.92 6.34 -1.26
N THR A 147 -13.41 6.07 -0.08
CA THR A 147 -12.08 6.50 0.31
C THR A 147 -11.17 5.31 0.54
N LEU A 148 -10.07 5.22 -0.22
CA LEU A 148 -8.96 4.36 0.13
C LEU A 148 -8.17 5.04 1.24
N VAL A 149 -7.95 4.32 2.33
CA VAL A 149 -7.23 4.77 3.52
C VAL A 149 -5.98 3.94 3.69
N LEU A 150 -4.84 4.55 3.41
CA LEU A 150 -3.53 3.96 3.65
C LEU A 150 -3.17 4.08 5.12
N LEU A 151 -2.42 3.12 5.63
CA LEU A 151 -1.99 3.06 7.02
C LEU A 151 -0.51 3.38 7.11
N ASP A 152 -0.13 4.13 8.14
CA ASP A 152 1.23 4.60 8.33
C ASP A 152 2.24 3.46 8.51
N ILE A 153 3.41 3.65 7.95
CA ILE A 153 4.56 2.75 8.02
C ILE A 153 5.77 3.54 8.51
N GLN A 154 6.29 3.15 9.68
CA GLN A 154 7.51 3.68 10.27
C GLN A 154 8.56 2.56 10.28
N GLU A 155 9.12 2.27 9.11
CA GLU A 155 10.02 1.13 8.88
C GLU A 155 11.26 1.18 9.79
N GLU A 156 11.83 2.37 10.02
CA GLU A 156 12.98 2.56 10.92
C GLU A 156 12.69 2.08 12.36
N GLN A 157 11.41 2.10 12.75
CA GLN A 157 10.93 1.62 14.06
C GLN A 157 10.33 0.21 13.97
N ASN A 158 10.36 -0.43 12.79
CA ASN A 158 9.67 -1.69 12.50
C ASN A 158 8.19 -1.65 12.90
N ARG A 159 7.55 -0.51 12.68
CA ARG A 159 6.17 -0.24 13.09
C ARG A 159 5.27 -0.08 11.89
N TYR A 160 4.30 -0.97 11.78
CA TYR A 160 3.31 -1.02 10.71
C TYR A 160 1.93 -0.91 11.33
N MET A 161 1.20 0.17 11.03
CA MET A 161 -0.14 0.37 11.59
C MET A 161 -1.06 -0.78 11.17
N ASN A 162 -1.67 -1.43 12.14
CA ASN A 162 -2.64 -2.47 11.88
C ASN A 162 -4.08 -1.91 11.76
N PRO A 163 -5.03 -2.66 11.19
CA PRO A 163 -6.40 -2.18 11.01
C PRO A 163 -7.08 -1.72 12.30
N ARG A 164 -6.81 -2.37 13.44
CA ARG A 164 -7.41 -2.01 14.71
C ARG A 164 -6.94 -0.64 15.19
N GLU A 165 -5.63 -0.37 15.17
CA GLU A 165 -5.07 0.94 15.52
C GLU A 165 -5.69 2.05 14.67
N ALA A 166 -5.83 1.82 13.36
CA ALA A 166 -6.45 2.78 12.46
C ALA A 166 -7.95 2.98 12.74
N MET A 167 -8.67 1.91 13.08
CA MET A 167 -10.09 2.00 13.48
C MET A 167 -10.28 2.75 14.80
N GLU A 168 -9.39 2.56 15.78
CA GLU A 168 -9.39 3.32 17.05
C GLU A 168 -9.20 4.83 16.79
N ILE A 169 -8.33 5.18 15.85
CA ILE A 169 -8.14 6.60 15.44
C ILE A 169 -9.40 7.13 14.75
N LEU A 170 -10.02 6.34 13.84
CA LEU A 170 -11.26 6.72 13.17
C LEU A 170 -12.43 6.90 14.16
N GLU A 171 -12.56 6.01 15.14
CA GLU A 171 -13.55 6.12 16.21
C GLU A 171 -13.34 7.40 17.03
N HIS A 172 -12.09 7.72 17.36
CA HIS A 172 -11.75 8.91 18.12
C HIS A 172 -12.13 10.22 17.41
N VAL A 173 -12.05 10.25 16.06
CA VAL A 173 -12.50 11.41 15.27
C VAL A 173 -13.99 11.38 14.92
N GLY A 174 -14.75 10.40 15.45
CA GLY A 174 -16.20 10.31 15.34
C GLY A 174 -16.73 9.50 14.16
N TYR A 175 -15.92 8.71 13.49
CA TYR A 175 -16.41 7.78 12.46
C TYR A 175 -16.98 6.52 13.11
N THR A 176 -18.23 6.13 12.72
CA THR A 176 -18.95 4.99 13.34
C THR A 176 -19.59 4.02 12.36
N GLU A 177 -19.46 4.29 11.06
CA GLU A 177 -20.18 3.55 10.02
C GLU A 177 -19.42 2.31 9.54
N ASP A 178 -19.94 1.68 8.48
CA ASP A 178 -19.33 0.50 7.87
C ASP A 178 -17.96 0.82 7.26
N ILE A 179 -17.06 -0.15 7.37
CA ILE A 179 -15.68 -0.07 6.87
C ILE A 179 -15.28 -1.42 6.26
N ILE A 180 -14.38 -1.40 5.31
CA ILE A 180 -13.74 -2.61 4.79
C ILE A 180 -12.28 -2.60 5.24
N CYS A 181 -11.89 -3.65 5.96
CA CYS A 181 -10.49 -3.91 6.31
C CYS A 181 -9.91 -4.86 5.27
N VAL A 182 -8.75 -4.50 4.74
CA VAL A 182 -8.07 -5.28 3.71
C VAL A 182 -6.66 -5.59 4.18
N SER A 183 -6.31 -6.86 4.18
CA SER A 183 -4.98 -7.34 4.58
C SER A 183 -4.37 -8.17 3.47
N ARG A 184 -3.14 -7.89 3.09
CA ARG A 184 -2.34 -8.68 2.12
C ARG A 184 -3.05 -8.94 0.79
N LEU A 185 -3.78 -7.94 0.28
CA LEU A 185 -4.53 -8.05 -0.96
C LEU A 185 -3.62 -8.50 -2.12
N GLY A 186 -4.09 -9.48 -2.90
CA GLY A 186 -3.31 -10.12 -3.96
C GLY A 186 -2.40 -11.26 -3.48
N MET A 187 -2.23 -11.48 -2.17
CA MET A 187 -1.45 -12.58 -1.62
C MET A 187 -2.32 -13.81 -1.36
N ARG A 188 -1.70 -14.98 -1.14
CA ARG A 188 -2.44 -16.23 -0.90
C ARG A 188 -3.28 -16.21 0.38
N ASP A 189 -2.82 -15.47 1.36
CA ASP A 189 -3.43 -15.31 2.68
C ASP A 189 -4.12 -13.96 2.85
N GLN A 190 -4.54 -13.36 1.71
CA GLN A 190 -5.32 -12.13 1.74
C GLN A 190 -6.60 -12.29 2.56
N SER A 191 -6.99 -11.21 3.21
CA SER A 191 -8.24 -11.13 3.95
C SER A 191 -8.95 -9.82 3.62
N ILE A 192 -10.25 -9.92 3.39
CA ILE A 192 -11.16 -8.78 3.22
C ILE A 192 -12.29 -8.97 4.23
N VAL A 193 -12.50 -7.99 5.09
CA VAL A 193 -13.55 -8.03 6.12
C VAL A 193 -14.35 -6.73 6.06
N TYR A 194 -15.66 -6.86 5.94
CA TYR A 194 -16.61 -5.75 5.88
C TYR A 194 -17.53 -5.76 7.11
N GLY A 195 -17.77 -4.62 7.71
CA GLY A 195 -18.68 -4.48 8.83
C GLY A 195 -18.66 -3.11 9.49
N GLN A 196 -19.47 -2.94 10.52
CA GLN A 196 -19.49 -1.72 11.31
C GLN A 196 -18.19 -1.53 12.07
N LEU A 197 -17.62 -0.33 12.04
CA LEU A 197 -16.39 -0.01 12.75
C LEU A 197 -16.45 -0.42 14.22
N ILE A 198 -17.55 -0.07 14.91
CA ILE A 198 -17.74 -0.38 16.35
C ILE A 198 -17.68 -1.88 16.67
N THR A 199 -17.97 -2.74 15.68
CA THR A 199 -17.86 -4.19 15.81
C THR A 199 -16.44 -4.63 15.49
N LEU A 200 -15.89 -4.19 14.36
CA LEU A 200 -14.60 -4.65 13.87
C LEU A 200 -13.42 -4.21 14.74
N VAL A 201 -13.50 -3.05 15.37
CA VAL A 201 -12.45 -2.52 16.27
C VAL A 201 -12.22 -3.41 17.50
N LYS A 202 -13.22 -4.22 17.88
CA LYS A 202 -13.14 -5.14 19.03
C LYS A 202 -12.51 -6.49 18.69
N ILE A 203 -12.32 -6.78 17.40
CA ILE A 203 -11.76 -8.04 16.95
C ILE A 203 -10.24 -7.99 17.12
N THR A 204 -9.69 -9.02 17.75
CA THR A 204 -8.25 -9.23 17.91
C THR A 204 -7.79 -10.37 17.01
N ASP A 205 -6.51 -10.36 16.62
CA ASP A 205 -5.78 -11.49 16.02
C ASP A 205 -6.25 -12.00 14.64
N VAL A 206 -7.20 -11.31 13.98
CA VAL A 206 -7.68 -11.71 12.63
C VAL A 206 -6.98 -11.00 11.48
N TRP A 207 -6.25 -9.93 11.76
CA TRP A 207 -5.69 -9.08 10.70
C TRP A 207 -4.41 -9.65 10.09
N GLY A 208 -3.69 -10.50 10.85
CA GLY A 208 -2.42 -11.08 10.43
C GLY A 208 -1.30 -10.03 10.20
N PRO A 209 -0.22 -10.41 9.52
CA PRO A 209 0.89 -9.50 9.22
C PRO A 209 0.50 -8.45 8.15
N PRO A 210 1.26 -7.34 8.04
CA PRO A 210 1.08 -6.34 6.98
C PRO A 210 1.33 -6.95 5.58
N PRO A 211 0.98 -6.23 4.48
CA PRO A 211 0.42 -4.88 4.45
C PRO A 211 -1.10 -4.84 4.69
N HIS A 212 -1.57 -3.69 5.18
CA HIS A 212 -2.98 -3.44 5.43
C HIS A 212 -3.43 -2.12 4.82
N CYS A 213 -4.70 -2.02 4.49
CA CYS A 213 -5.38 -0.76 4.25
C CYS A 213 -6.83 -0.84 4.72
N LEU A 214 -7.49 0.31 4.82
CA LEU A 214 -8.92 0.39 5.05
C LEU A 214 -9.59 1.03 3.83
N ILE A 215 -10.87 0.74 3.66
CA ILE A 215 -11.71 1.45 2.71
C ILE A 215 -12.95 1.92 3.42
N ILE A 216 -13.26 3.20 3.28
CA ILE A 216 -14.49 3.79 3.75
C ILE A 216 -15.44 3.88 2.57
N PRO A 217 -16.47 3.03 2.53
CA PRO A 217 -17.45 3.07 1.45
C PRO A 217 -18.33 4.31 1.59
N ALA A 218 -18.70 4.91 0.46
CA ALA A 218 -19.81 5.84 0.35
C ALA A 218 -21.09 5.08 -0.03
N SER A 219 -22.08 5.75 -0.58
CA SER A 219 -23.31 5.10 -1.06
C SER A 219 -22.99 3.98 -2.06
N LEU A 220 -23.36 2.75 -1.73
CA LEU A 220 -23.10 1.59 -2.56
C LEU A 220 -24.11 1.47 -3.69
N HIS A 221 -23.64 1.18 -4.91
CA HIS A 221 -24.49 0.70 -5.97
C HIS A 221 -24.96 -0.75 -5.62
N PHE A 222 -26.13 -1.18 -6.12
CA PHE A 222 -26.68 -2.49 -5.76
C PHE A 222 -25.73 -3.66 -6.04
N LYS A 223 -24.91 -3.58 -7.09
CA LYS A 223 -23.89 -4.60 -7.39
C LYS A 223 -22.70 -4.56 -6.43
N GLU A 224 -22.32 -3.40 -5.95
CA GLU A 224 -21.31 -3.26 -4.90
C GLU A 224 -21.82 -3.87 -3.60
N THR A 225 -23.07 -3.57 -3.22
CA THR A 225 -23.70 -4.17 -2.05
C THR A 225 -23.73 -5.69 -2.12
N GLU A 226 -24.19 -6.25 -3.25
CA GLU A 226 -24.25 -7.70 -3.47
C GLU A 226 -22.89 -8.37 -3.30
N TYR A 227 -21.82 -7.70 -3.76
CA TYR A 227 -20.48 -8.27 -3.72
C TYR A 227 -19.81 -8.08 -2.36
N VAL A 228 -19.86 -6.88 -1.78
CA VAL A 228 -19.20 -6.56 -0.52
C VAL A 228 -19.78 -7.34 0.66
N GLU A 229 -21.08 -7.68 0.60
CA GLU A 229 -21.73 -8.50 1.62
C GLU A 229 -21.13 -9.92 1.77
N LYS A 230 -20.39 -10.42 0.77
CA LYS A 230 -19.64 -11.67 0.89
C LYS A 230 -18.57 -11.61 1.97
N PHE A 231 -18.07 -10.42 2.27
CA PHE A 231 -17.02 -10.17 3.24
C PHE A 231 -17.57 -9.68 4.58
N ARG A 232 -18.91 -9.67 4.74
CA ARG A 232 -19.53 -9.23 6.00
C ARG A 232 -19.06 -10.10 7.15
N TRP A 233 -18.56 -9.45 8.20
CA TRP A 233 -18.20 -10.11 9.44
C TRP A 233 -19.43 -10.77 10.09
N LYS A 234 -19.37 -12.06 10.34
CA LYS A 234 -20.46 -12.85 10.89
C LYS A 234 -20.28 -13.21 12.37
N GLY A 235 -19.25 -12.64 13.03
CA GLY A 235 -18.83 -13.07 14.35
C GLY A 235 -17.87 -14.27 14.29
N GLU A 236 -17.25 -14.59 15.41
CA GLU A 236 -16.55 -15.87 15.54
C GLU A 236 -17.60 -16.98 15.43
N HIS A 237 -17.40 -17.90 14.49
CA HIS A 237 -18.13 -19.14 14.52
C HIS A 237 -17.65 -19.89 15.75
N ASP A 238 -18.54 -20.07 16.75
CA ASP A 238 -18.45 -21.16 17.67
C ASP A 238 -18.42 -22.44 16.81
N GLY A 239 -17.22 -22.96 16.54
CA GLY A 239 -16.96 -24.17 15.79
C GLY A 239 -16.79 -25.36 16.70
#